data_ba0c4d486a3bbd70a6f1f48cd6031944
#
_entry.id   ba0c4d486a3bbd70a6f1f48cd6031944
#
_cell.length_a   1.000
_cell.length_b   1.000
_cell.length_c   1.000
_cell.angle_alpha   90.00
_cell.angle_beta   90.00
_cell.angle_gamma   90.00
#
_symmetry.space_group_name_H-M   'P 1'
#
loop_
_entity.id
_entity.type
_entity.pdbx_description
1 polymer ?
#
loop_
_entity_poly.entity_id
_entity_poly.type
_entity_poly.pdbx_seq_one_letter_code
_entity_poly.pdbx_strand_id
1 'polypeptide(L)'
;MPVSQYMNLCLFDPQHGYYTTRNPLGAGGDFITAPEVSQMFGELIGLWMAATWRQMGSPENVRIVELGPGRGTMMNDALRAVQVMPAFRAAAVVDLVDISPALRAEQQRTLEGLAVPIMWHQTLEDVPPGPAIIVANEFFDALAINQVIKQDDGWHERRIAIADDGKLVFTVRAEPIAHFDMLLPPQIRAAHDDAIFEWRADSPAIEVGKRIMDGGGAALIIDYGHEESSVGETLQAVGSHAFADPLTAPGQIDLTAHVDFQALAQSLESTGAKTYGPILQSELLRRLGIQTRAATLKANGSRETSAAIDAALARLIGFGRTGMGDLFKAIAVGHPKLGTPPAFDP
;
A
#
# COMPACT_ATOMS: atom_id res chain seq x y z
N MET A 1 -24.18 -6.88 -8.45
CA MET A 1 -23.60 -6.19 -7.27
C MET A 1 -22.61 -5.12 -7.74
N PRO A 2 -22.29 -4.07 -6.97
CA PRO A 2 -21.21 -3.13 -7.28
C PRO A 2 -19.85 -3.82 -7.38
N VAL A 3 -18.91 -3.23 -8.14
CA VAL A 3 -17.54 -3.77 -8.27
C VAL A 3 -16.85 -3.81 -6.91
N SER A 4 -17.03 -2.79 -6.08
CA SER A 4 -16.46 -2.75 -4.72
C SER A 4 -16.94 -3.90 -3.83
N GLN A 5 -18.21 -4.25 -3.89
CA GLN A 5 -18.74 -5.39 -3.15
C GLN A 5 -18.14 -6.70 -3.65
N TYR A 6 -17.98 -6.85 -4.97
CA TYR A 6 -17.35 -8.02 -5.56
C TYR A 6 -15.89 -8.18 -5.11
N MET A 7 -15.08 -7.09 -5.19
CA MET A 7 -13.70 -7.11 -4.71
C MET A 7 -13.63 -7.51 -3.23
N ASN A 8 -14.47 -6.90 -2.38
CA ASN A 8 -14.49 -7.24 -0.95
C ASN A 8 -14.81 -8.71 -0.71
N LEU A 9 -15.77 -9.30 -1.42
CA LEU A 9 -16.07 -10.72 -1.32
C LEU A 9 -14.92 -11.60 -1.79
N CYS A 10 -14.32 -11.26 -2.95
CA CYS A 10 -13.19 -12.02 -3.48
C CYS A 10 -11.95 -11.97 -2.59
N LEU A 11 -11.67 -10.84 -1.96
CA LEU A 11 -10.45 -10.67 -1.19
C LEU A 11 -10.60 -11.02 0.29
N PHE A 12 -11.76 -10.69 0.91
CA PHE A 12 -11.91 -10.65 2.36
C PHE A 12 -13.07 -11.47 2.92
N ASP A 13 -13.82 -12.22 2.09
CA ASP A 13 -14.83 -13.14 2.62
C ASP A 13 -14.19 -14.14 3.60
N PRO A 14 -14.75 -14.33 4.81
CA PRO A 14 -14.13 -15.18 5.83
C PRO A 14 -13.91 -16.64 5.42
N GLN A 15 -14.71 -17.17 4.48
CA GLN A 15 -14.67 -18.56 4.06
C GLN A 15 -14.05 -18.78 2.67
N HIS A 16 -14.10 -17.77 1.82
CA HIS A 16 -13.74 -17.89 0.41
C HIS A 16 -12.79 -16.79 -0.09
N GLY A 17 -12.49 -15.79 0.75
CA GLY A 17 -11.65 -14.66 0.37
C GLY A 17 -10.18 -15.05 0.19
N TYR A 18 -9.52 -14.44 -0.78
CA TYR A 18 -8.15 -14.71 -1.16
C TYR A 18 -7.17 -14.51 0.02
N TYR A 19 -7.25 -13.38 0.73
CA TYR A 19 -6.37 -13.09 1.87
C TYR A 19 -6.76 -13.83 3.15
N THR A 20 -7.99 -14.28 3.27
CA THR A 20 -8.48 -14.96 4.48
C THR A 20 -8.23 -16.45 4.47
N THR A 21 -8.18 -17.09 3.30
CA THR A 21 -8.10 -18.55 3.14
C THR A 21 -6.76 -19.05 2.62
N ARG A 22 -5.90 -18.17 2.10
CA ARG A 22 -4.62 -18.53 1.46
C ARG A 22 -3.42 -17.78 2.09
N ASN A 23 -2.23 -18.27 1.77
CA ASN A 23 -0.98 -17.53 1.95
C ASN A 23 -0.49 -17.06 0.57
N PRO A 24 -0.89 -15.85 0.12
CA PRO A 24 -0.71 -15.41 -1.26
C PRO A 24 0.71 -14.93 -1.59
N LEU A 25 1.56 -14.73 -0.58
CA LEU A 25 2.82 -14.01 -0.71
C LEU A 25 4.05 -14.91 -0.67
N GLY A 26 5.14 -14.48 -1.34
CA GLY A 26 6.44 -15.15 -1.36
C GLY A 26 6.71 -15.92 -2.64
N ALA A 27 7.85 -16.64 -2.70
CA ALA A 27 8.31 -17.33 -3.91
C ALA A 27 7.37 -18.43 -4.46
N GLY A 28 6.41 -18.88 -3.66
CA GLY A 28 5.33 -19.81 -4.06
C GLY A 28 3.97 -19.14 -4.20
N GLY A 29 3.87 -17.81 -4.02
CA GLY A 29 2.64 -17.03 -4.14
C GLY A 29 2.50 -16.37 -5.52
N ASP A 30 1.44 -15.61 -5.68
CA ASP A 30 1.09 -14.96 -6.95
C ASP A 30 1.88 -13.66 -7.20
N PHE A 31 2.46 -13.06 -6.14
CA PHE A 31 3.18 -11.78 -6.18
C PHE A 31 4.53 -11.80 -5.47
N ILE A 32 5.46 -11.02 -6.02
CA ILE A 32 6.72 -10.66 -5.36
C ILE A 32 6.67 -9.17 -5.05
N THR A 33 6.35 -8.83 -3.81
CA THR A 33 6.30 -7.44 -3.31
C THR A 33 7.71 -6.88 -3.07
N ALA A 34 7.85 -5.56 -2.97
CA ALA A 34 9.16 -4.92 -2.79
C ALA A 34 9.97 -5.47 -1.59
N PRO A 35 9.37 -5.77 -0.41
CA PRO A 35 10.07 -6.43 0.69
C PRO A 35 10.59 -7.84 0.36
N GLU A 36 9.89 -8.58 -0.50
CA GLU A 36 10.30 -9.93 -0.92
C GLU A 36 11.39 -9.92 -2.00
N VAL A 37 11.55 -8.81 -2.72
CA VAL A 37 12.65 -8.63 -3.69
C VAL A 37 14.00 -8.56 -2.97
N SER A 38 14.10 -7.80 -1.88
CA SER A 38 15.36 -7.62 -1.16
C SER A 38 15.17 -7.00 0.21
N GLN A 39 15.93 -7.50 1.18
CA GLN A 39 16.07 -6.91 2.51
C GLN A 39 16.41 -5.42 2.49
N MET A 40 17.07 -4.92 1.43
CA MET A 40 17.41 -3.49 1.31
C MET A 40 16.19 -2.59 1.42
N PHE A 41 15.03 -3.03 0.91
CA PHE A 41 13.80 -2.26 1.00
C PHE A 41 13.38 -2.05 2.46
N GLY A 42 13.15 -3.12 3.20
CA GLY A 42 12.75 -3.04 4.61
C GLY A 42 13.80 -2.34 5.49
N GLU A 43 15.09 -2.56 5.24
CA GLU A 43 16.18 -1.87 5.97
C GLU A 43 16.11 -0.35 5.79
N LEU A 44 15.86 0.15 4.57
CA LEU A 44 15.74 1.58 4.29
C LEU A 44 14.46 2.17 4.89
N ILE A 45 13.35 1.44 4.87
CA ILE A 45 12.12 1.86 5.57
C ILE A 45 12.37 1.95 7.08
N GLY A 46 13.10 1.00 7.66
CA GLY A 46 13.52 1.07 9.07
C GLY A 46 14.34 2.32 9.39
N LEU A 47 15.27 2.70 8.52
CA LEU A 47 16.04 3.94 8.67
C LEU A 47 15.15 5.19 8.53
N TRP A 48 14.17 5.18 7.62
CA TRP A 48 13.18 6.24 7.51
C TRP A 48 12.37 6.39 8.81
N MET A 49 11.89 5.28 9.38
CA MET A 49 11.16 5.29 10.66
C MET A 49 12.02 5.90 11.79
N ALA A 50 13.28 5.48 11.89
CA ALA A 50 14.18 5.96 12.93
C ALA A 50 14.54 7.45 12.77
N ALA A 51 14.69 7.92 11.52
CA ALA A 51 14.90 9.34 11.23
C ALA A 51 13.67 10.18 11.57
N THR A 52 12.47 9.68 11.23
CA THR A 52 11.18 10.29 11.58
C THR A 52 11.01 10.37 13.10
N TRP A 53 11.31 9.29 13.83
CA TRP A 53 11.26 9.29 15.30
C TRP A 53 12.17 10.38 15.91
N ARG A 54 13.39 10.55 15.38
CA ARG A 54 14.27 11.62 15.81
C ARG A 54 13.69 13.02 15.52
N GLN A 55 13.08 13.19 14.34
CA GLN A 55 12.41 14.43 13.95
C GLN A 55 11.21 14.75 14.85
N MET A 56 10.51 13.73 15.35
CA MET A 56 9.44 13.86 16.35
C MET A 56 9.94 14.28 17.75
N GLY A 57 11.25 14.48 17.94
CA GLY A 57 11.86 14.79 19.24
C GLY A 57 12.19 13.57 20.09
N SER A 58 12.26 12.40 19.48
CA SER A 58 12.62 11.12 20.13
C SER A 58 11.70 10.76 21.31
N PRO A 59 10.38 10.66 21.13
CA PRO A 59 9.46 10.30 22.21
C PRO A 59 9.84 8.96 22.84
N GLU A 60 9.69 8.82 24.15
CA GLU A 60 10.01 7.60 24.90
C GLU A 60 9.12 6.41 24.53
N ASN A 61 7.92 6.68 24.03
CA ASN A 61 6.98 5.69 23.53
C ASN A 61 6.49 6.11 22.13
N VAL A 62 6.74 5.27 21.13
CA VAL A 62 6.26 5.48 19.76
C VAL A 62 5.66 4.20 19.21
N ARG A 63 4.51 4.32 18.57
CA ARG A 63 3.87 3.24 17.83
C ARG A 63 4.46 3.13 16.44
N ILE A 64 4.99 1.96 16.10
CA ILE A 64 5.42 1.62 14.75
C ILE A 64 4.33 0.75 14.15
N VAL A 65 3.50 1.35 13.30
CA VAL A 65 2.32 0.68 12.75
C VAL A 65 2.58 0.25 11.32
N GLU A 66 2.34 -1.00 10.98
CA GLU A 66 2.35 -1.49 9.61
C GLU A 66 0.95 -1.93 9.20
N LEU A 67 0.42 -1.32 8.12
CA LEU A 67 -0.86 -1.70 7.52
C LEU A 67 -0.61 -2.74 6.42
N GLY A 68 -1.26 -3.90 6.51
CA GLY A 68 -1.05 -4.99 5.57
C GLY A 68 0.38 -5.54 5.57
N PRO A 69 0.90 -6.03 6.70
CA PRO A 69 2.31 -6.44 6.83
C PRO A 69 2.68 -7.68 6.03
N GLY A 70 1.74 -8.28 5.31
CA GLY A 70 1.96 -9.49 4.56
C GLY A 70 2.57 -10.59 5.44
N ARG A 71 3.76 -11.09 5.09
CA ARG A 71 4.48 -12.12 5.89
C ARG A 71 5.31 -11.52 7.03
N GLY A 72 5.33 -10.20 7.19
CA GLY A 72 6.14 -9.50 8.19
C GLY A 72 7.60 -9.26 7.75
N THR A 73 7.92 -9.51 6.49
CA THR A 73 9.29 -9.40 5.93
C THR A 73 9.83 -7.98 6.04
N MET A 74 9.03 -6.97 5.67
CA MET A 74 9.45 -5.57 5.76
C MET A 74 9.76 -5.16 7.19
N MET A 75 8.89 -5.46 8.14
CA MET A 75 9.09 -5.11 9.55
C MET A 75 10.29 -5.85 10.14
N ASN A 76 10.49 -7.12 9.81
CA ASN A 76 11.67 -7.88 10.24
C ASN A 76 12.97 -7.22 9.80
N ASP A 77 13.07 -6.86 8.53
CA ASP A 77 14.26 -6.22 7.97
C ASP A 77 14.47 -4.80 8.52
N ALA A 78 13.38 -4.04 8.71
CA ALA A 78 13.40 -2.73 9.32
C ALA A 78 13.93 -2.76 10.75
N LEU A 79 13.40 -3.66 11.59
CA LEU A 79 13.82 -3.80 12.98
C LEU A 79 15.25 -4.31 13.10
N ARG A 80 15.70 -5.15 12.17
CA ARG A 80 17.09 -5.59 12.08
C ARG A 80 18.02 -4.42 11.74
N ALA A 81 17.66 -3.58 10.79
CA ALA A 81 18.47 -2.42 10.39
C ALA A 81 18.67 -1.42 11.54
N VAL A 82 17.62 -1.20 12.34
CA VAL A 82 17.66 -0.23 13.45
C VAL A 82 18.24 -0.82 14.75
N GLN A 83 18.81 -2.03 14.74
CA GLN A 83 19.52 -2.59 15.91
C GLN A 83 20.67 -1.70 16.40
N VAL A 84 21.26 -0.92 15.52
CA VAL A 84 22.31 0.06 15.84
C VAL A 84 21.79 1.32 16.55
N MET A 85 20.49 1.43 16.73
CA MET A 85 19.81 2.56 17.38
C MET A 85 19.03 2.10 18.64
N PRO A 86 19.72 1.76 19.73
CA PRO A 86 19.08 1.15 20.89
C PRO A 86 18.00 2.03 21.54
N ALA A 87 18.16 3.36 21.49
CA ALA A 87 17.16 4.29 22.04
C ALA A 87 15.83 4.23 21.26
N PHE A 88 15.89 4.16 19.92
CA PHE A 88 14.69 3.99 19.10
C PHE A 88 14.01 2.65 19.37
N ARG A 89 14.79 1.56 19.44
CA ARG A 89 14.23 0.24 19.73
C ARG A 89 13.59 0.15 21.12
N ALA A 90 14.17 0.81 22.12
CA ALA A 90 13.60 0.85 23.47
C ALA A 90 12.30 1.64 23.54
N ALA A 91 12.12 2.65 22.66
CA ALA A 91 10.93 3.46 22.57
C ALA A 91 9.80 2.82 21.73
N ALA A 92 10.14 1.88 20.83
CA ALA A 92 9.22 1.35 19.83
C ALA A 92 8.32 0.24 20.39
N VAL A 93 7.03 0.33 20.07
CA VAL A 93 6.07 -0.77 20.13
C VAL A 93 5.54 -0.98 18.73
N VAL A 94 5.64 -2.20 18.23
CA VAL A 94 5.19 -2.55 16.87
C VAL A 94 3.74 -3.00 16.91
N ASP A 95 2.93 -2.42 16.05
CA ASP A 95 1.51 -2.72 15.87
C ASP A 95 1.27 -3.16 14.41
N LEU A 96 0.92 -4.41 14.20
CA LEU A 96 0.63 -4.98 12.88
C LEU A 96 -0.87 -5.03 12.67
N VAL A 97 -1.36 -4.38 11.61
CA VAL A 97 -2.77 -4.34 11.28
C VAL A 97 -3.05 -5.26 10.11
N ASP A 98 -3.71 -6.39 10.39
CA ASP A 98 -4.04 -7.42 9.40
C ASP A 98 -5.30 -8.19 9.83
N ILE A 99 -6.17 -8.49 8.90
CA ILE A 99 -7.38 -9.28 9.16
C ILE A 99 -7.17 -10.78 8.93
N SER A 100 -6.09 -11.18 8.27
CA SER A 100 -5.82 -12.58 7.87
C SER A 100 -5.21 -13.39 9.03
N PRO A 101 -5.92 -14.40 9.59
CA PRO A 101 -5.34 -15.26 10.61
C PRO A 101 -4.13 -16.07 10.11
N ALA A 102 -4.13 -16.45 8.83
CA ALA A 102 -3.03 -17.19 8.21
C ALA A 102 -1.76 -16.34 8.12
N LEU A 103 -1.88 -15.09 7.66
CA LEU A 103 -0.75 -14.16 7.59
C LEU A 103 -0.24 -13.78 8.98
N ARG A 104 -1.13 -13.58 9.95
CA ARG A 104 -0.71 -13.33 11.35
C ARG A 104 0.16 -14.46 11.92
N ALA A 105 -0.19 -15.72 11.64
CA ALA A 105 0.64 -16.86 12.07
C ALA A 105 2.00 -16.88 11.38
N GLU A 106 2.09 -16.43 10.13
CA GLU A 106 3.36 -16.25 9.40
C GLU A 106 4.18 -15.11 10.01
N GLN A 107 3.55 -13.96 10.24
CA GLN A 107 4.16 -12.79 10.87
C GLN A 107 4.76 -13.14 12.24
N GLN A 108 4.04 -13.92 13.07
CA GLN A 108 4.55 -14.38 14.36
C GLN A 108 5.83 -15.20 14.20
N ARG A 109 5.92 -16.06 13.21
CA ARG A 109 7.13 -16.86 12.92
C ARG A 109 8.28 -15.99 12.38
N THR A 110 7.97 -15.09 11.47
CA THR A 110 8.97 -14.21 10.84
C THR A 110 9.60 -13.25 11.86
N LEU A 111 8.81 -12.78 12.81
CA LEU A 111 9.22 -11.79 13.81
C LEU A 111 9.64 -12.41 15.14
N GLU A 112 9.69 -13.74 15.22
CA GLU A 112 10.13 -14.43 16.43
C GLU A 112 11.55 -14.04 16.82
N GLY A 113 11.77 -13.81 18.12
CA GLY A 113 13.09 -13.46 18.67
C GLY A 113 13.49 -11.99 18.54
N LEU A 114 12.67 -11.14 17.93
CA LEU A 114 12.91 -9.70 17.94
C LEU A 114 12.61 -9.12 19.33
N ALA A 115 13.58 -8.39 19.89
CA ALA A 115 13.49 -7.83 21.23
C ALA A 115 12.75 -6.48 21.25
N VAL A 116 11.53 -6.45 20.69
CA VAL A 116 10.57 -5.32 20.73
C VAL A 116 9.18 -5.88 20.98
N PRO A 117 8.30 -5.18 21.74
CA PRO A 117 6.90 -5.60 21.86
C PRO A 117 6.20 -5.56 20.52
N ILE A 118 5.47 -6.62 20.15
CA ILE A 118 4.71 -6.71 18.91
C ILE A 118 3.27 -7.07 19.24
N MET A 119 2.33 -6.29 18.70
CA MET A 119 0.89 -6.44 18.89
C MET A 119 0.21 -6.62 17.50
N TRP A 120 -0.92 -7.33 17.48
CA TRP A 120 -1.71 -7.56 16.26
C TRP A 120 -3.11 -7.00 16.43
N HIS A 121 -3.57 -6.27 15.43
CA HIS A 121 -4.87 -5.59 15.40
C HIS A 121 -5.63 -5.97 14.13
N GLN A 122 -6.94 -5.82 14.12
CA GLN A 122 -7.74 -6.01 12.91
C GLN A 122 -7.87 -4.72 12.10
N THR A 123 -7.95 -3.59 12.80
CA THR A 123 -8.09 -2.26 12.20
C THR A 123 -7.08 -1.29 12.80
N LEU A 124 -6.85 -0.16 12.13
CA LEU A 124 -6.01 0.91 12.68
C LEU A 124 -6.63 1.54 13.94
N GLU A 125 -7.96 1.55 14.05
CA GLU A 125 -8.69 2.06 15.20
C GLU A 125 -8.42 1.24 16.49
N ASP A 126 -8.12 -0.06 16.35
CA ASP A 126 -7.77 -0.92 17.47
C ASP A 126 -6.38 -0.63 18.07
N VAL A 127 -5.52 0.06 17.31
CA VAL A 127 -4.17 0.42 17.77
C VAL A 127 -4.27 1.46 18.88
N PRO A 128 -3.65 1.25 20.08
CA PRO A 128 -3.72 2.19 21.19
C PRO A 128 -3.25 3.60 20.81
N PRO A 129 -3.81 4.68 21.38
CA PRO A 129 -3.45 6.05 21.03
C PRO A 129 -1.99 6.40 21.39
N GLY A 130 -1.47 7.44 20.77
CA GLY A 130 -0.11 7.97 21.01
C GLY A 130 0.64 8.33 19.73
N PRO A 131 1.85 8.87 19.85
CA PRO A 131 2.70 9.19 18.72
C PRO A 131 2.93 7.96 17.84
N ALA A 132 2.76 8.11 16.52
CA ALA A 132 2.81 6.99 15.61
C ALA A 132 3.67 7.25 14.36
N ILE A 133 4.37 6.22 13.93
CA ILE A 133 5.01 6.14 12.61
C ILE A 133 4.32 5.00 11.90
N ILE A 134 3.56 5.32 10.86
CA ILE A 134 2.73 4.37 10.12
C ILE A 134 3.40 4.08 8.79
N VAL A 135 3.46 2.82 8.37
CA VAL A 135 3.87 2.43 7.03
C VAL A 135 2.81 1.56 6.39
N ALA A 136 2.57 1.79 5.11
CA ALA A 136 1.69 0.99 4.27
C ALA A 136 2.39 0.77 2.92
N ASN A 137 2.71 -0.48 2.62
CA ASN A 137 3.31 -0.86 1.35
C ASN A 137 2.42 -1.87 0.66
N GLU A 138 1.97 -1.57 -0.56
CA GLU A 138 1.02 -2.43 -1.30
C GLU A 138 -0.19 -2.80 -0.43
N PHE A 139 -0.85 -1.78 0.13
CA PHE A 139 -2.01 -1.91 0.99
C PHE A 139 -3.25 -1.28 0.37
N PHE A 140 -3.10 -0.08 -0.19
CA PHE A 140 -4.24 0.65 -0.75
C PHE A 140 -4.71 0.06 -2.08
N ASP A 141 -3.85 -0.57 -2.86
CA ASP A 141 -4.18 -1.23 -4.13
C ASP A 141 -5.18 -2.39 -3.95
N ALA A 142 -5.11 -3.10 -2.82
CA ALA A 142 -6.02 -4.18 -2.46
C ALA A 142 -7.38 -3.69 -1.90
N LEU A 143 -7.52 -2.40 -1.56
CA LEU A 143 -8.78 -1.86 -1.10
C LEU A 143 -9.77 -1.72 -2.26
N ALA A 144 -11.00 -2.15 -2.01
CA ALA A 144 -12.06 -2.20 -3.02
C ALA A 144 -12.33 -0.86 -3.69
N ILE A 145 -12.44 -0.87 -5.01
CA ILE A 145 -12.80 0.29 -5.83
C ILE A 145 -14.26 0.24 -6.25
N ASN A 146 -14.85 1.41 -6.40
CA ASN A 146 -16.09 1.62 -7.15
C ASN A 146 -15.73 1.99 -8.59
N GLN A 147 -16.58 1.64 -9.52
CA GLN A 147 -16.45 2.01 -10.94
C GLN A 147 -17.74 2.63 -11.47
N VAL A 148 -17.60 3.66 -12.26
CA VAL A 148 -18.67 4.22 -13.10
C VAL A 148 -18.21 4.29 -14.54
N ILE A 149 -19.16 4.22 -15.45
CA ILE A 149 -18.95 4.44 -16.88
C ILE A 149 -19.78 5.63 -17.31
N LYS A 150 -19.21 6.50 -18.14
CA LYS A 150 -19.91 7.66 -18.70
C LYS A 150 -20.77 7.23 -19.87
N GLN A 151 -22.03 7.68 -19.89
CA GLN A 151 -22.95 7.54 -21.02
C GLN A 151 -23.52 8.92 -21.38
N ASP A 152 -24.30 9.00 -22.44
CA ASP A 152 -24.88 10.25 -22.98
C ASP A 152 -25.69 11.04 -21.93
N ASP A 153 -26.35 10.32 -20.98
CA ASP A 153 -27.22 10.89 -19.95
C ASP A 153 -26.54 11.02 -18.57
N GLY A 154 -25.25 10.64 -18.42
CA GLY A 154 -24.49 10.79 -17.20
C GLY A 154 -23.58 9.61 -16.84
N TRP A 155 -23.18 9.56 -15.58
CA TRP A 155 -22.32 8.51 -15.04
C TRP A 155 -23.15 7.37 -14.43
N HIS A 156 -22.94 6.16 -14.91
CA HIS A 156 -23.66 4.96 -14.47
C HIS A 156 -22.76 4.04 -13.67
N GLU A 157 -23.29 3.47 -12.59
CA GLU A 157 -22.56 2.50 -11.77
C GLU A 157 -22.26 1.25 -12.60
N ARG A 158 -20.98 0.88 -12.70
CA ARG A 158 -20.56 -0.39 -13.28
C ARG A 158 -20.69 -1.49 -12.21
N ARG A 159 -21.26 -2.61 -12.62
CA ARG A 159 -21.67 -3.69 -11.72
C ARG A 159 -21.25 -5.04 -12.27
N ILE A 160 -21.39 -6.06 -11.45
CA ILE A 160 -21.19 -7.46 -11.83
C ILE A 160 -22.51 -8.20 -11.68
N ALA A 161 -22.86 -8.97 -12.70
CA ALA A 161 -24.05 -9.84 -12.75
C ALA A 161 -23.66 -11.26 -13.15
N ILE A 162 -24.61 -12.17 -13.02
CA ILE A 162 -24.52 -13.54 -13.55
C ILE A 162 -25.29 -13.56 -14.88
N ALA A 163 -24.63 -13.94 -15.96
CA ALA A 163 -25.24 -14.11 -17.27
C ALA A 163 -26.05 -15.43 -17.35
N ASP A 164 -26.82 -15.60 -18.41
CA ASP A 164 -27.69 -16.78 -18.60
C ASP A 164 -26.90 -18.10 -18.66
N ASP A 165 -25.63 -18.05 -19.07
CA ASP A 165 -24.71 -19.20 -19.07
C ASP A 165 -24.03 -19.46 -17.71
N GLY A 166 -24.39 -18.71 -16.68
CA GLY A 166 -23.87 -18.82 -15.33
C GLY A 166 -22.51 -18.11 -15.08
N LYS A 167 -21.94 -17.45 -16.08
CA LYS A 167 -20.70 -16.71 -15.93
C LYS A 167 -20.92 -15.33 -15.34
N LEU A 168 -19.90 -14.82 -14.65
CA LEU A 168 -19.88 -13.45 -14.22
C LEU A 168 -19.57 -12.53 -15.41
N VAL A 169 -20.29 -11.40 -15.49
CA VAL A 169 -20.10 -10.39 -16.53
C VAL A 169 -20.19 -8.99 -15.92
N PHE A 170 -19.46 -8.05 -16.49
CA PHE A 170 -19.69 -6.64 -16.21
C PHE A 170 -21.01 -6.18 -16.82
N THR A 171 -21.74 -5.38 -16.06
CA THR A 171 -22.99 -4.76 -16.47
C THR A 171 -23.01 -3.30 -15.99
N VAL A 172 -23.97 -2.54 -16.43
CA VAL A 172 -24.13 -1.13 -16.09
C VAL A 172 -25.53 -0.93 -15.51
N ARG A 173 -25.65 -0.15 -14.45
CA ARG A 173 -26.94 0.26 -13.91
C ARG A 173 -27.68 1.11 -14.93
N ALA A 174 -28.99 0.86 -15.11
CA ALA A 174 -29.79 1.57 -16.13
C ALA A 174 -29.92 3.08 -15.84
N GLU A 175 -30.07 3.48 -14.58
CA GLU A 175 -30.19 4.87 -14.21
C GLU A 175 -28.84 5.49 -13.84
N PRO A 176 -28.53 6.72 -14.30
CA PRO A 176 -27.33 7.43 -13.89
C PRO A 176 -27.36 7.76 -12.38
N ILE A 177 -26.17 7.96 -11.81
CA ILE A 177 -26.03 8.43 -10.43
C ILE A 177 -26.35 9.93 -10.42
N ALA A 178 -27.42 10.31 -9.72
CA ALA A 178 -27.86 11.70 -9.66
C ALA A 178 -26.76 12.62 -9.10
N HIS A 179 -26.49 13.73 -9.79
CA HIS A 179 -25.52 14.76 -9.37
C HIS A 179 -24.07 14.27 -9.19
N PHE A 180 -23.71 13.11 -9.73
CA PHE A 180 -22.34 12.56 -9.58
C PHE A 180 -21.27 13.48 -10.20
N ASP A 181 -21.58 14.16 -11.30
CA ASP A 181 -20.70 15.15 -11.92
C ASP A 181 -20.21 16.24 -10.95
N MET A 182 -21.04 16.60 -9.96
CA MET A 182 -20.68 17.65 -8.99
C MET A 182 -19.56 17.21 -8.05
N LEU A 183 -19.36 15.92 -7.89
CA LEU A 183 -18.34 15.33 -7.02
C LEU A 183 -17.01 15.07 -7.76
N LEU A 184 -17.04 15.14 -9.10
CA LEU A 184 -15.89 14.79 -9.92
C LEU A 184 -14.97 15.99 -10.18
N PRO A 185 -13.64 15.77 -10.24
CA PRO A 185 -12.69 16.75 -10.76
C PRO A 185 -13.08 17.22 -12.18
N PRO A 186 -12.79 18.48 -12.56
CA PRO A 186 -13.18 19.00 -13.88
C PRO A 186 -12.71 18.15 -15.07
N GLN A 187 -11.47 17.61 -15.00
CA GLN A 187 -10.90 16.76 -16.05
C GLN A 187 -11.66 15.44 -16.22
N ILE A 188 -12.14 14.85 -15.13
CA ILE A 188 -12.95 13.63 -15.15
C ILE A 188 -14.36 13.93 -15.66
N ARG A 189 -14.94 15.06 -15.24
CA ARG A 189 -16.28 15.51 -15.70
C ARG A 189 -16.33 15.68 -17.22
N ALA A 190 -15.24 16.18 -17.81
CA ALA A 190 -15.12 16.41 -19.25
C ALA A 190 -14.73 15.15 -20.07
N ALA A 191 -14.67 13.97 -19.44
CA ALA A 191 -14.28 12.74 -20.13
C ALA A 191 -15.26 12.37 -21.27
N HIS A 192 -14.77 11.60 -22.23
CA HIS A 192 -15.57 11.07 -23.35
C HIS A 192 -16.55 9.98 -22.87
N ASP A 193 -17.55 9.69 -23.70
CA ASP A 193 -18.45 8.56 -23.45
C ASP A 193 -17.66 7.24 -23.43
N ASP A 194 -18.17 6.26 -22.70
CA ASP A 194 -17.52 4.99 -22.38
C ASP A 194 -16.27 5.11 -21.48
N ALA A 195 -15.90 6.33 -21.04
CA ALA A 195 -14.83 6.47 -20.06
C ALA A 195 -15.21 5.81 -18.73
N ILE A 196 -14.30 5.05 -18.16
CA ILE A 196 -14.44 4.46 -16.82
C ILE A 196 -13.70 5.34 -15.81
N PHE A 197 -14.36 5.65 -14.71
CA PHE A 197 -13.72 6.30 -13.56
C PHE A 197 -13.79 5.39 -12.34
N GLU A 198 -12.69 5.31 -11.63
CA GLU A 198 -12.49 4.48 -10.44
C GLU A 198 -12.20 5.33 -9.22
N TRP A 199 -12.77 4.96 -8.08
CA TRP A 199 -12.42 5.59 -6.80
C TRP A 199 -12.56 4.60 -5.64
N ARG A 200 -11.81 4.84 -4.57
CA ARG A 200 -11.88 4.10 -3.30
C ARG A 200 -12.68 4.87 -2.26
N ALA A 201 -13.11 4.17 -1.22
CA ALA A 201 -13.62 4.83 -0.03
C ALA A 201 -12.49 5.60 0.67
N ASP A 202 -12.77 6.82 1.10
CA ASP A 202 -11.80 7.71 1.74
C ASP A 202 -11.44 7.28 3.19
N SER A 203 -12.29 6.45 3.81
CA SER A 203 -12.17 6.11 5.24
C SER A 203 -10.80 5.60 5.68
N PRO A 204 -10.09 4.68 4.96
CA PRO A 204 -8.78 4.23 5.40
C PRO A 204 -7.72 5.35 5.41
N ALA A 205 -7.77 6.23 4.40
CA ALA A 205 -6.89 7.39 4.34
C ALA A 205 -7.19 8.40 5.45
N ILE A 206 -8.48 8.68 5.69
CA ILE A 206 -8.94 9.56 6.76
C ILE A 206 -8.51 9.03 8.14
N GLU A 207 -8.58 7.72 8.37
CA GLU A 207 -8.11 7.11 9.62
C GLU A 207 -6.62 7.33 9.85
N VAL A 208 -5.78 7.13 8.81
CA VAL A 208 -4.35 7.42 8.87
C VAL A 208 -4.13 8.90 9.19
N GLY A 209 -4.79 9.82 8.48
CA GLY A 209 -4.66 11.25 8.70
C GLY A 209 -5.09 11.67 10.11
N LYS A 210 -6.23 11.20 10.62
CA LYS A 210 -6.71 11.45 11.99
C LYS A 210 -5.71 10.95 13.02
N ARG A 211 -5.18 9.72 12.83
CA ARG A 211 -4.21 9.15 13.75
C ARG A 211 -2.96 10.01 13.88
N ILE A 212 -2.47 10.55 12.76
CA ILE A 212 -1.32 11.47 12.74
C ILE A 212 -1.68 12.80 13.41
N MET A 213 -2.88 13.32 13.21
CA MET A 213 -3.32 14.59 13.81
C MET A 213 -3.54 14.48 15.32
N ASP A 214 -4.10 13.37 15.80
CA ASP A 214 -4.44 13.18 17.21
C ASP A 214 -3.21 12.84 18.06
N GLY A 215 -2.35 11.94 17.56
CA GLY A 215 -1.20 11.42 18.30
C GLY A 215 0.14 12.09 17.98
N GLY A 216 0.22 12.80 16.85
CA GLY A 216 1.48 13.24 16.27
C GLY A 216 2.21 12.13 15.53
N GLY A 217 3.14 12.50 14.66
CA GLY A 217 3.98 11.56 13.91
C GLY A 217 3.88 11.71 12.41
N ALA A 218 4.14 10.62 11.70
CA ALA A 218 4.08 10.60 10.24
C ALA A 218 3.66 9.21 9.70
N ALA A 219 3.19 9.19 8.46
CA ALA A 219 2.97 7.97 7.70
C ALA A 219 3.77 7.98 6.39
N LEU A 220 4.15 6.79 5.92
CA LEU A 220 4.73 6.55 4.61
C LEU A 220 3.87 5.51 3.89
N ILE A 221 3.29 5.90 2.77
CA ILE A 221 2.45 5.04 1.93
C ILE A 221 3.18 4.85 0.61
N ILE A 222 3.43 3.59 0.25
CA ILE A 222 4.11 3.19 -0.99
C ILE A 222 3.18 2.22 -1.72
N ASP A 223 2.83 2.57 -2.96
CA ASP A 223 1.92 1.76 -3.75
C ASP A 223 2.10 2.06 -5.25
N TYR A 224 1.52 1.24 -6.11
CA TYR A 224 1.51 1.54 -7.53
C TYR A 224 0.23 2.26 -7.94
N GLY A 225 0.37 3.21 -8.87
CA GLY A 225 -0.76 4.03 -9.29
C GLY A 225 -0.36 5.26 -10.08
N HIS A 226 -1.28 6.22 -10.15
CA HIS A 226 -1.14 7.46 -10.90
C HIS A 226 -1.13 8.67 -9.95
N GLU A 227 -0.41 9.71 -10.38
CA GLU A 227 -0.21 10.93 -9.57
C GLU A 227 -1.43 11.83 -9.58
N GLU A 228 -2.16 11.89 -10.71
CA GLU A 228 -3.34 12.71 -10.92
C GLU A 228 -4.55 11.83 -11.22
N SER A 229 -5.72 12.21 -10.71
CA SER A 229 -6.99 11.53 -11.00
C SER A 229 -7.25 11.51 -12.50
N SER A 230 -7.53 10.35 -13.04
CA SER A 230 -7.77 10.15 -14.47
C SER A 230 -8.85 9.10 -14.72
N VAL A 231 -9.43 9.12 -15.92
CA VAL A 231 -10.27 8.02 -16.38
C VAL A 231 -9.40 6.87 -16.86
N GLY A 232 -9.86 5.64 -16.65
CA GLY A 232 -9.21 4.41 -17.06
C GLY A 232 -9.74 3.24 -16.27
N GLU A 233 -9.47 2.03 -16.75
CA GLU A 233 -9.77 0.80 -16.04
C GLU A 233 -8.45 0.22 -15.52
N THR A 234 -8.30 0.17 -14.21
CA THR A 234 -7.08 -0.34 -13.57
C THR A 234 -7.33 -1.61 -12.76
N LEU A 235 -8.61 -2.02 -12.61
CA LEU A 235 -8.94 -3.30 -11.98
C LEU A 235 -8.27 -4.44 -12.73
N GLN A 236 -7.44 -5.16 -12.03
CA GLN A 236 -6.67 -6.30 -12.55
C GLN A 236 -6.72 -7.49 -11.62
N ALA A 237 -6.57 -8.66 -12.21
CA ALA A 237 -6.38 -9.90 -11.49
C ALA A 237 -5.03 -10.48 -11.83
N VAL A 238 -4.30 -10.99 -10.83
CA VAL A 238 -3.04 -11.70 -11.05
C VAL A 238 -3.09 -13.02 -10.30
N GLY A 239 -2.78 -14.08 -11.02
CA GLY A 239 -2.65 -15.42 -10.46
C GLY A 239 -1.50 -16.14 -11.16
N SER A 240 -0.69 -16.89 -10.42
CA SER A 240 0.47 -17.60 -10.94
C SER A 240 1.41 -16.71 -11.77
N HIS A 241 1.63 -15.48 -11.33
CA HIS A 241 2.47 -14.45 -11.99
C HIS A 241 1.99 -14.01 -13.38
N ALA A 242 0.71 -14.22 -13.72
CA ALA A 242 0.12 -13.81 -14.99
C ALA A 242 -1.19 -13.04 -14.77
N PHE A 243 -1.46 -12.09 -15.66
CA PHE A 243 -2.76 -11.41 -15.68
C PHE A 243 -3.86 -12.39 -16.05
N ALA A 244 -4.98 -12.30 -15.35
CA ALA A 244 -6.19 -13.06 -15.58
C ALA A 244 -7.40 -12.12 -15.70
N ASP A 245 -8.51 -12.64 -16.20
CA ASP A 245 -9.78 -11.92 -16.15
C ASP A 245 -10.27 -11.84 -14.70
N PRO A 246 -10.55 -10.65 -14.16
CA PRO A 246 -11.01 -10.47 -12.79
C PRO A 246 -12.26 -11.26 -12.40
N LEU A 247 -13.06 -11.70 -13.37
CA LEU A 247 -14.30 -12.44 -13.15
C LEU A 247 -14.16 -13.96 -13.22
N THR A 248 -12.98 -14.50 -13.61
CA THR A 248 -12.83 -15.92 -13.91
C THR A 248 -12.79 -16.82 -12.67
N ALA A 249 -12.12 -16.40 -11.61
CA ALA A 249 -11.90 -17.25 -10.43
C ALA A 249 -12.06 -16.46 -9.12
N PRO A 250 -13.30 -16.07 -8.75
CA PRO A 250 -13.58 -15.28 -7.56
C PRO A 250 -13.00 -15.92 -6.29
N GLY A 251 -12.25 -15.15 -5.50
CA GLY A 251 -11.62 -15.60 -4.26
C GLY A 251 -10.39 -16.51 -4.47
N GLN A 252 -9.98 -16.78 -5.70
CA GLN A 252 -8.85 -17.66 -6.00
C GLN A 252 -7.64 -16.94 -6.58
N ILE A 253 -7.82 -15.74 -7.09
CA ILE A 253 -6.79 -14.85 -7.63
C ILE A 253 -6.89 -13.51 -6.94
N ASP A 254 -5.76 -12.81 -6.84
CA ASP A 254 -5.72 -11.49 -6.26
C ASP A 254 -6.37 -10.47 -7.19
N LEU A 255 -7.10 -9.53 -6.60
CA LEU A 255 -7.73 -8.41 -7.30
C LEU A 255 -7.16 -7.11 -6.75
N THR A 256 -6.56 -6.33 -7.63
CA THR A 256 -5.98 -5.04 -7.27
C THR A 256 -6.39 -3.97 -8.27
N ALA A 257 -6.20 -2.71 -7.88
CA ALA A 257 -6.38 -1.57 -8.78
C ALA A 257 -5.38 -0.48 -8.43
N HIS A 258 -5.01 0.34 -9.41
CA HIS A 258 -4.06 1.44 -9.19
C HIS A 258 -4.57 2.41 -8.13
N VAL A 259 -3.66 2.95 -7.33
CA VAL A 259 -3.95 3.98 -6.35
C VAL A 259 -3.97 5.35 -7.04
N ASP A 260 -5.03 6.11 -6.83
CA ASP A 260 -5.11 7.52 -7.19
C ASP A 260 -4.46 8.33 -6.06
N PHE A 261 -3.21 8.75 -6.25
CA PHE A 261 -2.45 9.48 -5.23
C PHE A 261 -2.96 10.89 -4.99
N GLN A 262 -3.63 11.51 -5.97
CA GLN A 262 -4.28 12.82 -5.79
C GLN A 262 -5.49 12.68 -4.85
N ALA A 263 -6.36 11.71 -5.07
CA ALA A 263 -7.51 11.46 -4.21
C ALA A 263 -7.07 11.02 -2.81
N LEU A 264 -6.04 10.16 -2.72
CA LEU A 264 -5.43 9.74 -1.46
C LEU A 264 -4.90 10.95 -0.67
N ALA A 265 -4.15 11.85 -1.31
CA ALA A 265 -3.63 13.06 -0.68
C ALA A 265 -4.77 13.96 -0.18
N GLN A 266 -5.81 14.18 -0.99
CA GLN A 266 -6.97 14.99 -0.61
C GLN A 266 -7.69 14.42 0.62
N SER A 267 -7.87 13.10 0.67
CA SER A 267 -8.51 12.42 1.81
C SER A 267 -7.68 12.58 3.10
N LEU A 268 -6.36 12.42 3.01
CA LEU A 268 -5.43 12.63 4.12
C LEU A 268 -5.45 14.08 4.60
N GLU A 269 -5.39 15.05 3.68
CA GLU A 269 -5.36 16.49 3.98
C GLU A 269 -6.69 17.01 4.55
N SER A 270 -7.81 16.34 4.24
CA SER A 270 -9.12 16.66 4.81
C SER A 270 -9.15 16.58 6.34
N THR A 271 -8.21 15.84 6.94
CA THR A 271 -8.05 15.72 8.40
C THR A 271 -7.24 16.84 9.02
N GLY A 272 -6.60 17.69 8.21
CA GLY A 272 -5.63 18.70 8.64
C GLY A 272 -4.17 18.21 8.62
N ALA A 273 -3.91 16.95 8.28
CA ALA A 273 -2.56 16.45 8.06
C ALA A 273 -1.93 17.10 6.80
N LYS A 274 -0.62 17.09 6.72
CA LYS A 274 0.12 17.60 5.56
C LYS A 274 0.72 16.45 4.76
N THR A 275 0.50 16.46 3.46
CA THR A 275 1.10 15.48 2.54
C THR A 275 2.36 16.02 1.87
N TYR A 276 3.24 15.11 1.46
CA TYR A 276 4.50 15.37 0.76
C TYR A 276 4.68 14.31 -0.33
N GLY A 277 4.93 14.73 -1.54
CA GLY A 277 4.92 13.86 -2.71
C GLY A 277 3.59 13.95 -3.49
N PRO A 278 3.21 12.93 -4.28
CA PRO A 278 3.95 11.69 -4.46
C PRO A 278 5.30 11.86 -5.15
N ILE A 279 6.26 11.01 -4.80
CA ILE A 279 7.53 10.85 -5.52
C ILE A 279 7.64 9.41 -6.02
N LEU A 280 8.47 9.16 -7.03
CA LEU A 280 8.71 7.80 -7.52
C LEU A 280 9.38 6.93 -6.44
N GLN A 281 9.05 5.64 -6.38
CA GLN A 281 9.74 4.70 -5.48
C GLN A 281 11.24 4.71 -5.70
N SER A 282 11.69 4.79 -6.97
CA SER A 282 13.10 4.88 -7.30
C SER A 282 13.77 6.11 -6.69
N GLU A 283 13.07 7.22 -6.60
CA GLU A 283 13.55 8.44 -5.99
C GLU A 283 13.61 8.31 -4.46
N LEU A 284 12.54 7.84 -3.82
CA LEU A 284 12.52 7.55 -2.39
C LEU A 284 13.70 6.66 -1.99
N LEU A 285 13.86 5.52 -2.64
CA LEU A 285 14.91 4.56 -2.28
C LEU A 285 16.32 5.10 -2.53
N ARG A 286 16.53 5.90 -3.59
CA ARG A 286 17.82 6.56 -3.82
C ARG A 286 18.12 7.61 -2.75
N ARG A 287 17.15 8.42 -2.36
CA ARG A 287 17.31 9.42 -1.28
C ARG A 287 17.58 8.75 0.08
N LEU A 288 17.01 7.56 0.32
CA LEU A 288 17.28 6.74 1.50
C LEU A 288 18.61 5.97 1.41
N GLY A 289 19.30 5.98 0.27
CA GLY A 289 20.65 5.44 0.12
C GLY A 289 20.75 4.00 -0.35
N ILE A 290 19.78 3.49 -1.13
CA ILE A 290 19.77 2.09 -1.62
C ILE A 290 21.05 1.71 -2.37
N GLN A 291 21.65 2.63 -3.14
CA GLN A 291 22.87 2.38 -3.88
C GLN A 291 24.09 2.16 -2.95
N THR A 292 24.18 2.97 -1.88
CA THR A 292 25.21 2.82 -0.85
C THR A 292 25.04 1.49 -0.12
N ARG A 293 23.80 1.13 0.23
CA ARG A 293 23.51 -0.15 0.88
C ARG A 293 23.87 -1.34 -0.02
N ALA A 294 23.49 -1.29 -1.29
CA ALA A 294 23.85 -2.30 -2.28
C ALA A 294 25.36 -2.46 -2.40
N ALA A 295 26.11 -1.35 -2.48
CA ALA A 295 27.57 -1.38 -2.54
C ALA A 295 28.19 -2.04 -1.30
N THR A 296 27.67 -1.73 -0.11
CA THR A 296 28.12 -2.35 1.15
C THR A 296 27.88 -3.85 1.19
N LEU A 297 26.70 -4.30 0.75
CA LEU A 297 26.38 -5.73 0.71
C LEU A 297 27.25 -6.49 -0.29
N LYS A 298 27.51 -5.89 -1.46
CA LYS A 298 28.39 -6.49 -2.51
C LYS A 298 29.84 -6.60 -2.06
N ALA A 299 30.35 -5.61 -1.33
CA ALA A 299 31.74 -5.61 -0.83
C ALA A 299 32.05 -6.81 0.07
N ASN A 300 31.03 -7.35 0.75
CA ASN A 300 31.15 -8.49 1.68
C ASN A 300 30.57 -9.79 1.09
N GLY A 301 30.10 -9.78 -0.15
CA GLY A 301 29.40 -10.89 -0.79
C GLY A 301 30.23 -11.66 -1.82
N SER A 302 29.77 -12.85 -2.17
CA SER A 302 30.27 -13.61 -3.32
C SER A 302 29.89 -12.93 -4.64
N ARG A 303 30.44 -13.43 -5.76
CA ARG A 303 30.03 -12.97 -7.10
C ARG A 303 28.55 -13.25 -7.37
N GLU A 304 28.03 -14.38 -6.90
CA GLU A 304 26.62 -14.74 -7.01
C GLU A 304 25.74 -13.81 -6.18
N THR A 305 26.11 -13.54 -4.93
CA THR A 305 25.42 -12.55 -4.08
C THR A 305 25.43 -11.17 -4.72
N SER A 306 26.55 -10.75 -5.32
CA SER A 306 26.64 -9.46 -6.01
C SER A 306 25.68 -9.37 -7.20
N ALA A 307 25.55 -10.42 -8.00
CA ALA A 307 24.62 -10.49 -9.12
C ALA A 307 23.15 -10.43 -8.65
N ALA A 308 22.82 -11.14 -7.56
CA ALA A 308 21.49 -11.09 -6.97
C ALA A 308 21.14 -9.68 -6.45
N ILE A 309 22.09 -8.98 -5.81
CA ILE A 309 21.90 -7.59 -5.35
C ILE A 309 21.69 -6.65 -6.55
N ASP A 310 22.44 -6.82 -7.65
CA ASP A 310 22.27 -6.00 -8.85
C ASP A 310 20.90 -6.23 -9.49
N ALA A 311 20.43 -7.48 -9.55
CA ALA A 311 19.07 -7.80 -10.03
C ALA A 311 17.98 -7.20 -9.15
N ALA A 312 18.13 -7.31 -7.83
CA ALA A 312 17.19 -6.71 -6.87
C ALA A 312 17.17 -5.17 -6.98
N LEU A 313 18.34 -4.55 -7.11
CA LEU A 313 18.44 -3.10 -7.30
C LEU A 313 17.75 -2.67 -8.61
N ALA A 314 18.01 -3.38 -9.72
CA ALA A 314 17.37 -3.14 -11.00
C ALA A 314 15.83 -3.30 -10.90
N ARG A 315 15.33 -4.27 -10.14
CA ARG A 315 13.90 -4.47 -9.91
C ARG A 315 13.29 -3.32 -9.09
N LEU A 316 13.89 -2.95 -7.97
CA LEU A 316 13.33 -1.98 -7.03
C LEU A 316 13.35 -0.54 -7.55
N ILE A 317 14.41 -0.12 -8.29
CA ILE A 317 14.57 1.27 -8.76
C ILE A 317 14.67 1.40 -10.28
N GLY A 318 14.58 0.31 -11.02
CA GLY A 318 14.54 0.33 -12.48
C GLY A 318 13.18 0.75 -13.01
N PHE A 319 13.16 1.20 -14.26
CA PHE A 319 11.97 1.70 -14.96
C PHE A 319 11.45 0.69 -15.97
N GLY A 320 10.18 0.86 -16.37
CA GLY A 320 9.53 0.07 -17.40
C GLY A 320 9.02 -1.29 -16.90
N ARG A 321 8.69 -2.20 -17.82
CA ARG A 321 7.89 -3.41 -17.57
C ARG A 321 8.41 -4.35 -16.46
N THR A 322 9.69 -4.35 -16.20
CA THR A 322 10.31 -5.22 -15.19
C THR A 322 10.75 -4.47 -13.95
N GLY A 323 10.69 -3.13 -13.96
CA GLY A 323 11.04 -2.28 -12.83
C GLY A 323 9.81 -1.88 -12.01
N MET A 324 10.06 -1.57 -10.75
CA MET A 324 9.05 -1.00 -9.82
C MET A 324 9.25 0.51 -9.64
N GLY A 325 10.36 1.05 -10.16
CA GLY A 325 10.85 2.37 -9.80
C GLY A 325 10.02 3.55 -10.29
N ASP A 326 9.27 3.40 -11.37
CA ASP A 326 8.40 4.43 -11.96
C ASP A 326 6.91 4.11 -11.80
N LEU A 327 6.53 2.84 -11.73
CA LEU A 327 5.16 2.41 -11.49
C LEU A 327 4.73 2.71 -10.04
N PHE A 328 5.61 2.38 -9.07
CA PHE A 328 5.36 2.63 -7.66
C PHE A 328 5.69 4.07 -7.29
N LYS A 329 4.87 4.61 -6.39
CA LYS A 329 5.00 5.95 -5.85
C LYS A 329 4.95 5.93 -4.34
N ALA A 330 5.52 6.95 -3.74
CA ALA A 330 5.53 7.13 -2.30
C ALA A 330 4.96 8.50 -1.94
N ILE A 331 4.08 8.53 -0.97
CA ILE A 331 3.59 9.76 -0.34
C ILE A 331 3.86 9.69 1.17
N ALA A 332 4.42 10.76 1.72
CA ALA A 332 4.51 10.90 3.16
C ALA A 332 3.40 11.79 3.70
N VAL A 333 2.95 11.50 4.90
CA VAL A 333 1.95 12.26 5.65
C VAL A 333 2.55 12.66 6.97
N GLY A 334 2.42 13.90 7.38
CA GLY A 334 2.96 14.38 8.64
C GLY A 334 2.00 15.29 9.41
N HIS A 335 2.12 15.24 10.74
CA HIS A 335 1.53 16.31 11.53
C HIS A 335 2.16 17.65 11.11
N PRO A 336 1.38 18.75 10.92
CA PRO A 336 1.92 20.02 10.39
C PRO A 336 3.11 20.59 11.17
N LYS A 337 3.24 20.26 12.46
CA LYS A 337 4.36 20.69 13.32
C LYS A 337 5.63 19.86 13.13
N LEU A 338 5.58 18.74 12.41
CA LEU A 338 6.73 17.85 12.25
C LEU A 338 7.77 18.40 11.28
N GLY A 339 7.33 19.20 10.29
CA GLY A 339 8.17 19.59 9.16
C GLY A 339 8.16 18.51 8.06
N THR A 340 9.05 18.66 7.07
CA THR A 340 9.13 17.72 5.94
C THR A 340 9.70 16.37 6.40
N PRO A 341 9.03 15.25 6.19
CA PRO A 341 9.55 13.93 6.52
C PRO A 341 10.83 13.59 5.75
N PRO A 342 11.70 12.69 6.27
CA PRO A 342 12.93 12.33 5.60
C PRO A 342 12.69 11.82 4.17
N ALA A 343 13.59 12.15 3.25
CA ALA A 343 13.54 11.84 1.82
C ALA A 343 12.45 12.55 1.00
N PHE A 344 11.70 13.49 1.58
CA PHE A 344 10.70 14.30 0.87
C PHE A 344 11.08 15.78 0.77
N ASP A 345 12.29 16.14 1.19
CA ASP A 345 12.84 17.48 0.95
C ASP A 345 12.97 17.72 -0.57
N PRO A 346 12.73 18.97 -1.04
CA PRO A 346 12.84 19.34 -2.46
C PRO A 346 14.21 19.05 -3.07
#